data_b956a35c03ea31cf21e91db7d5fb3336
#
_entry.id   b956a35c03ea31cf21e91db7d5fb3336
#
_cell.length_a   1.000
_cell.length_b   1.000
_cell.length_c   1.000
_cell.angle_alpha   90.00
_cell.angle_beta   90.00
_cell.angle_gamma   90.00
#
_symmetry.space_group_name_H-M   'P 1'
#
loop_
_entity.id
_entity.type
_entity.pdbx_description
1 polymer ?
#
loop_
_entity_poly.entity_id
_entity_poly.type
_entity_poly.pdbx_seq_one_letter_code
_entity_poly.pdbx_strand_id
1 'polypeptide(L)'
;AKGYEIVVKEAQPFAFMSSYNLLNGVHTSERKDLLETLLREEWGYEGMVMSDFLGGDASPSDEINKYRKFASVPSIKAGNDLMMPGGKAHYDNILKALHGEDAECTLTRKEVERCAARNVMLAWKLKQ
;
A
#
# COMPACT_ATOMS: atom_id res chain seq x y z
N ALA A 1 -6.48 11.66 -12.72
CA ALA A 1 -6.57 10.17 -12.79
C ALA A 1 -6.49 9.66 -14.24
N LYS A 2 -6.91 10.43 -15.26
CA LYS A 2 -6.99 9.95 -16.64
C LYS A 2 -5.69 9.35 -17.21
N GLY A 3 -4.53 9.96 -16.92
CA GLY A 3 -3.23 9.43 -17.37
C GLY A 3 -2.90 8.05 -16.77
N TYR A 4 -3.19 7.85 -15.49
CA TYR A 4 -3.02 6.56 -14.83
C TYR A 4 -3.98 5.49 -15.36
N GLU A 5 -5.23 5.86 -15.64
CA GLU A 5 -6.20 4.96 -16.25
C GLU A 5 -5.71 4.42 -17.60
N ILE A 6 -5.17 5.28 -18.46
CA ILE A 6 -4.61 4.90 -19.75
C ILE A 6 -3.43 3.94 -19.56
N VAL A 7 -2.49 4.27 -18.66
CA VAL A 7 -1.32 3.41 -18.39
C VAL A 7 -1.77 2.04 -17.89
N VAL A 8 -2.75 1.96 -16.99
CA VAL A 8 -3.26 0.68 -16.49
C VAL A 8 -3.90 -0.12 -17.62
N LYS A 9 -4.83 0.49 -18.36
CA LYS A 9 -5.63 -0.24 -19.37
C LYS A 9 -4.81 -0.66 -20.59
N GLU A 10 -3.82 0.14 -20.98
CA GLU A 10 -3.05 -0.11 -22.19
C GLU A 10 -1.71 -0.83 -21.95
N ALA A 11 -1.03 -0.55 -20.84
CA ALA A 11 0.31 -1.09 -20.58
C ALA A 11 0.38 -2.14 -19.47
N GLN A 12 -0.60 -2.20 -18.55
CA GLN A 12 -0.60 -3.14 -17.42
C GLN A 12 0.76 -3.23 -16.72
N PRO A 13 1.28 -2.13 -16.14
CA PRO A 13 2.60 -2.13 -15.51
C PRO A 13 2.66 -3.15 -14.36
N PHE A 14 3.81 -3.73 -14.12
CA PHE A 14 3.99 -4.74 -13.09
C PHE A 14 3.84 -4.19 -11.66
N ALA A 15 4.20 -2.91 -11.47
CA ALA A 15 4.09 -2.25 -10.18
C ALA A 15 3.66 -0.79 -10.31
N PHE A 16 2.91 -0.31 -9.32
CA PHE A 16 2.63 1.10 -9.07
C PHE A 16 3.17 1.51 -7.71
N MET A 17 3.54 2.78 -7.57
CA MET A 17 3.88 3.38 -6.30
C MET A 17 2.76 4.31 -5.85
N SER A 18 2.28 4.13 -4.62
CA SER A 18 1.41 5.10 -3.96
C SER A 18 2.21 6.31 -3.47
N SER A 19 1.56 7.42 -3.19
CA SER A 19 2.24 8.68 -2.86
C SER A 19 1.98 9.14 -1.43
N TYR A 20 2.77 10.14 -0.96
CA TYR A 20 2.57 10.79 0.34
C TYR A 20 1.37 11.72 0.39
N ASN A 21 0.85 12.11 -0.76
CA ASN A 21 -0.16 13.15 -0.86
C ASN A 21 -1.41 12.83 -0.06
N LEU A 22 -2.01 13.88 0.49
CA LEU A 22 -3.35 13.84 1.05
C LEU A 22 -4.37 14.17 -0.02
N LEU A 23 -5.42 13.38 -0.09
CA LEU A 23 -6.61 13.67 -0.88
C LEU A 23 -7.81 13.69 0.07
N ASN A 24 -8.43 14.88 0.21
CA ASN A 24 -9.50 15.10 1.18
C ASN A 24 -9.14 14.69 2.62
N GLY A 25 -7.90 15.00 3.04
CA GLY A 25 -7.43 14.76 4.40
C GLY A 25 -6.96 13.32 4.69
N VAL A 26 -7.02 12.41 3.72
CA VAL A 26 -6.55 11.02 3.87
C VAL A 26 -5.39 10.77 2.90
N HIS A 27 -4.34 10.11 3.37
CA HIS A 27 -3.21 9.73 2.52
C HIS A 27 -3.66 8.83 1.38
N THR A 28 -3.18 9.09 0.18
CA THR A 28 -3.52 8.28 -1.01
C THR A 28 -3.14 6.82 -0.82
N SER A 29 -2.04 6.55 -0.08
CA SER A 29 -1.60 5.20 0.30
C SER A 29 -2.55 4.47 1.26
N GLU A 30 -3.42 5.18 1.97
CA GLU A 30 -4.41 4.62 2.91
C GLU A 30 -5.84 4.62 2.33
N ARG A 31 -5.99 4.91 1.05
CA ARG A 31 -7.30 5.03 0.39
C ARG A 31 -7.68 3.77 -0.38
N LYS A 32 -8.54 2.97 0.25
CA LYS A 32 -9.08 1.76 -0.37
C LYS A 32 -9.87 2.06 -1.65
N ASP A 33 -10.59 3.17 -1.70
CA ASP A 33 -11.34 3.59 -2.87
C ASP A 33 -10.42 3.88 -4.08
N LEU A 34 -9.19 4.36 -3.86
CA LEU A 34 -8.21 4.54 -4.92
C LEU A 34 -7.51 3.23 -5.30
N LEU A 35 -7.04 2.46 -4.31
CA LEU A 35 -6.13 1.33 -4.54
C LEU A 35 -6.86 0.03 -4.85
N GLU A 36 -8.04 -0.18 -4.30
CA GLU A 36 -8.85 -1.37 -4.61
C GLU A 36 -9.97 -1.02 -5.58
N THR A 37 -10.89 -0.10 -5.24
CA THR A 37 -12.06 0.14 -6.08
C THR A 37 -11.68 0.72 -7.43
N LEU A 38 -11.02 1.88 -7.48
CA LEU A 38 -10.71 2.53 -8.75
C LEU A 38 -9.64 1.77 -9.54
N LEU A 39 -8.47 1.53 -8.91
CA LEU A 39 -7.31 0.96 -9.60
C LEU A 39 -7.57 -0.49 -10.03
N ARG A 40 -8.10 -1.34 -9.13
CA ARG A 40 -8.22 -2.77 -9.38
C ARG A 40 -9.59 -3.19 -9.91
N GLU A 41 -10.68 -2.74 -9.28
CA GLU A 41 -12.03 -3.18 -9.68
C GLU A 41 -12.50 -2.48 -10.94
N GLU A 42 -12.30 -1.13 -11.05
CA GLU A 42 -12.77 -0.38 -12.23
C GLU A 42 -11.79 -0.42 -13.41
N TRP A 43 -10.47 -0.27 -13.14
CA TRP A 43 -9.46 -0.25 -14.22
C TRP A 43 -8.85 -1.61 -14.53
N GLY A 44 -9.10 -2.63 -13.69
CA GLY A 44 -8.62 -3.99 -13.91
C GLY A 44 -7.12 -4.18 -13.69
N TYR A 45 -6.52 -3.41 -12.78
CA TYR A 45 -5.09 -3.54 -12.47
C TYR A 45 -4.76 -4.82 -11.71
N GLU A 46 -3.86 -5.62 -12.24
CA GLU A 46 -3.46 -6.91 -11.65
C GLU A 46 -2.06 -6.89 -10.99
N GLY A 47 -1.32 -5.80 -11.14
CA GLY A 47 0.04 -5.68 -10.62
C GLY A 47 0.11 -5.41 -9.11
N MET A 48 1.32 -5.23 -8.62
CA MET A 48 1.64 -4.92 -7.23
C MET A 48 1.60 -3.41 -6.99
N VAL A 49 1.17 -2.98 -5.81
CA VAL A 49 1.29 -1.60 -5.34
C VAL A 49 2.28 -1.53 -4.19
N MET A 50 3.30 -0.68 -4.32
CA MET A 50 4.23 -0.38 -3.24
C MET A 50 3.98 1.01 -2.67
N SER A 51 4.34 1.23 -1.39
CA SER A 51 4.33 2.56 -0.81
C SER A 51 5.48 3.41 -1.37
N ASP A 52 5.38 4.73 -1.21
CA ASP A 52 6.53 5.60 -1.38
C ASP A 52 7.60 5.33 -0.32
N PHE A 53 8.84 5.75 -0.59
CA PHE A 53 10.01 5.43 0.23
C PHE A 53 10.06 6.30 1.50
N LEU A 54 10.52 5.74 2.63
CA LEU A 54 10.59 6.41 3.94
C LEU A 54 9.24 6.94 4.47
N GLY A 55 8.15 6.37 4.01
CA GLY A 55 6.84 6.70 4.56
C GLY A 55 6.53 5.96 5.85
N GLY A 56 5.55 6.45 6.56
CA GLY A 56 4.97 5.77 7.69
C GLY A 56 5.91 5.59 8.88
N ASP A 57 5.83 4.42 9.45
CA ASP A 57 6.50 4.04 10.68
C ASP A 57 8.03 4.01 10.60
N ALA A 58 8.59 4.00 9.39
CA ALA A 58 10.04 3.96 9.15
C ALA A 58 10.69 5.35 8.96
N SER A 59 9.92 6.43 8.98
CA SER A 59 10.47 7.76 8.76
C SER A 59 11.16 8.31 10.01
N PRO A 60 12.43 8.74 9.91
CA PRO A 60 13.20 9.18 11.07
C PRO A 60 12.86 10.59 11.57
N SER A 61 12.05 11.39 10.88
CA SER A 61 11.77 12.77 11.29
C SER A 61 10.28 13.12 11.32
N ASP A 62 9.83 13.57 12.49
CA ASP A 62 8.50 14.20 12.66
C ASP A 62 8.46 15.64 12.14
N GLU A 63 9.62 16.24 11.84
CA GLU A 63 9.76 17.65 11.54
C GLU A 63 9.33 18.07 10.13
N ILE A 64 9.24 17.14 9.19
CA ILE A 64 9.00 17.46 7.77
C ILE A 64 7.51 17.51 7.42
N ASN A 65 6.63 16.94 8.24
CA ASN A 65 5.21 16.87 7.91
C ASN A 65 4.33 17.60 8.93
N LYS A 66 3.70 18.67 8.47
CA LYS A 66 2.55 19.31 9.14
C LYS A 66 1.39 18.33 9.39
N TYR A 67 1.36 17.24 8.65
CA TYR A 67 0.33 16.19 8.72
C TYR A 67 0.96 14.89 9.19
N ARG A 68 0.16 14.04 9.88
CA ARG A 68 0.65 12.70 10.25
C ARG A 68 1.20 11.95 9.03
N LYS A 69 2.16 11.09 9.27
CA LYS A 69 2.63 10.17 8.23
C LYS A 69 1.57 9.11 7.96
N PHE A 70 1.55 8.55 6.76
CA PHE A 70 0.75 7.35 6.53
C PHE A 70 1.34 6.18 7.34
N ALA A 71 0.49 5.26 7.80
CA ALA A 71 0.90 4.12 8.60
C ALA A 71 0.86 2.82 7.78
N SER A 72 1.72 1.85 8.14
CA SER A 72 1.82 0.57 7.41
C SER A 72 0.52 -0.23 7.45
N VAL A 73 -0.11 -0.31 8.60
CA VAL A 73 -1.33 -1.11 8.79
C VAL A 73 -2.50 -0.60 7.96
N PRO A 74 -2.91 0.68 8.04
CA PRO A 74 -3.94 1.23 7.16
C PRO A 74 -3.58 1.14 5.68
N SER A 75 -2.30 1.30 5.31
CA SER A 75 -1.85 1.21 3.93
C SER A 75 -2.03 -0.20 3.35
N ILE A 76 -1.64 -1.24 4.09
CA ILE A 76 -1.87 -2.64 3.70
C ILE A 76 -3.36 -2.93 3.59
N LYS A 77 -4.14 -2.48 4.55
CA LYS A 77 -5.60 -2.64 4.53
C LYS A 77 -6.25 -1.98 3.31
N ALA A 78 -5.71 -0.83 2.89
CA ALA A 78 -6.18 -0.08 1.72
C ALA A 78 -5.78 -0.69 0.38
N GLY A 79 -4.77 -1.57 0.33
CA GLY A 79 -4.36 -2.22 -0.91
C GLY A 79 -2.91 -1.98 -1.34
N ASN A 80 -2.06 -1.38 -0.50
CA ASN A 80 -0.61 -1.48 -0.69
C ASN A 80 -0.16 -2.91 -0.39
N ASP A 81 0.71 -3.43 -1.22
CA ASP A 81 1.18 -4.82 -1.12
C ASP A 81 2.61 -4.90 -0.57
N LEU A 82 3.36 -3.80 -0.64
CA LEU A 82 4.74 -3.71 -0.18
C LEU A 82 5.02 -2.36 0.47
N MET A 83 5.52 -2.38 1.71
CA MET A 83 5.94 -1.17 2.41
C MET A 83 7.43 -0.88 2.18
N MET A 84 7.75 0.32 1.72
CA MET A 84 9.12 0.74 1.42
C MET A 84 9.68 1.70 2.49
N PRO A 85 10.93 1.53 2.93
CA PRO A 85 11.91 0.50 2.55
C PRO A 85 11.70 -0.85 3.26
N GLY A 86 10.64 -1.02 4.01
CA GLY A 86 10.45 -2.14 4.92
C GLY A 86 11.24 -1.95 6.23
N GLY A 87 11.29 -2.96 7.04
CA GLY A 87 12.05 -2.96 8.27
C GLY A 87 11.24 -3.39 9.49
N LYS A 88 11.93 -3.45 10.63
CA LYS A 88 11.37 -4.02 11.85
C LYS A 88 10.10 -3.32 12.34
N ALA A 89 10.04 -2.00 12.24
CA ALA A 89 8.88 -1.23 12.70
C ALA A 89 7.61 -1.59 11.92
N HIS A 90 7.69 -1.69 10.59
CA HIS A 90 6.56 -2.13 9.77
C HIS A 90 6.13 -3.56 10.12
N TYR A 91 7.10 -4.46 10.26
CA TYR A 91 6.85 -5.85 10.61
C TYR A 91 6.15 -5.97 11.98
N ASP A 92 6.69 -5.30 13.01
CA ASP A 92 6.13 -5.35 14.37
C ASP A 92 4.70 -4.79 14.41
N ASN A 93 4.43 -3.69 13.70
CA ASN A 93 3.09 -3.09 13.64
C ASN A 93 2.09 -3.99 12.90
N ILE A 94 2.49 -4.62 11.81
CA ILE A 94 1.67 -5.60 11.10
C ILE A 94 1.33 -6.79 11.98
N LEU A 95 2.31 -7.33 12.72
CA LEU A 95 2.07 -8.44 13.66
C LEU A 95 1.09 -8.05 14.78
N LYS A 96 1.28 -6.89 15.40
CA LYS A 96 0.36 -6.39 16.44
C LYS A 96 -1.07 -6.26 15.91
N ALA A 97 -1.23 -5.70 14.71
CA ALA A 97 -2.54 -5.56 14.08
C ALA A 97 -3.20 -6.91 13.76
N LEU A 98 -2.41 -7.91 13.34
CA LEU A 98 -2.88 -9.27 13.11
C LEU A 98 -3.31 -9.99 14.39
N HIS A 99 -2.66 -9.71 15.51
CA HIS A 99 -3.00 -10.28 16.82
C HIS A 99 -4.11 -9.50 17.54
N GLY A 100 -4.62 -8.41 16.95
CA GLY A 100 -5.63 -7.56 17.58
C GLY A 100 -5.10 -6.70 18.73
N GLU A 101 -3.80 -6.49 18.78
CA GLU A 101 -3.11 -5.68 19.80
C GLU A 101 -3.03 -4.20 19.39
N ASP A 102 -3.38 -3.86 18.14
CA ASP A 102 -3.48 -2.50 17.66
C ASP A 102 -4.90 -1.97 17.92
N ALA A 103 -5.00 -0.93 18.76
CA ALA A 103 -6.28 -0.33 19.14
C ALA A 103 -6.94 0.47 18.01
N GLU A 104 -6.16 0.95 17.03
CA GLU A 104 -6.65 1.83 15.98
C GLU A 104 -7.03 1.09 14.69
N CYS A 105 -6.29 0.03 14.36
CA CYS A 105 -6.52 -0.69 13.11
C CYS A 105 -6.13 -2.16 13.23
N THR A 106 -7.05 -3.04 12.87
CA THR A 106 -6.81 -4.49 12.84
C THR A 106 -6.60 -4.97 11.41
N LEU A 107 -5.74 -5.98 11.25
CA LEU A 107 -5.56 -6.71 9.99
C LEU A 107 -6.09 -8.13 10.13
N THR A 108 -6.70 -8.62 9.08
CA THR A 108 -7.03 -10.02 8.94
C THR A 108 -5.90 -10.76 8.23
N ARG A 109 -5.75 -12.05 8.52
CA ARG A 109 -4.83 -12.92 7.79
C ARG A 109 -5.06 -12.86 6.27
N LYS A 110 -6.32 -12.81 5.83
CA LYS A 110 -6.69 -12.72 4.42
C LYS A 110 -6.17 -11.44 3.74
N GLU A 111 -6.17 -10.30 4.43
CA GLU A 111 -5.61 -9.05 3.90
C GLU A 111 -4.10 -9.15 3.68
N VAL A 112 -3.37 -9.76 4.61
CA VAL A 112 -1.92 -9.96 4.48
C VAL A 112 -1.59 -11.02 3.41
N GLU A 113 -2.34 -12.12 3.35
CA GLU A 113 -2.18 -13.13 2.30
C GLU A 113 -2.42 -12.56 0.89
N ARG A 114 -3.39 -11.65 0.74
CA ARG A 114 -3.62 -10.92 -0.51
C ARG A 114 -2.38 -10.13 -0.95
N CYS A 115 -1.75 -9.39 -0.04
CA CYS A 115 -0.52 -8.65 -0.32
C CYS A 115 0.64 -9.59 -0.68
N ALA A 116 0.82 -10.66 0.08
CA ALA A 116 1.84 -11.67 -0.19
C ALA A 116 1.65 -12.33 -1.56
N ALA A 117 0.43 -12.68 -1.92
CA ALA A 117 0.12 -13.28 -3.20
C ALA A 117 0.50 -12.36 -4.38
N ARG A 118 0.21 -11.06 -4.29
CA ARG A 118 0.56 -10.09 -5.34
C ARG A 118 2.08 -9.93 -5.49
N ASN A 119 2.83 -9.95 -4.40
CA ASN A 119 4.30 -9.93 -4.43
C ASN A 119 4.87 -11.21 -5.06
N VAL A 120 4.34 -12.39 -4.70
CA VAL A 120 4.73 -13.66 -5.29
C VAL A 120 4.42 -13.71 -6.78
N MET A 121 3.24 -13.23 -7.21
CA MET A 121 2.87 -13.14 -8.63
C MET A 121 3.80 -12.23 -9.41
N LEU A 122 4.22 -11.09 -8.85
CA LEU A 122 5.24 -10.24 -9.48
C LEU A 122 6.56 -10.98 -9.66
N ALA A 123 7.05 -11.61 -8.59
CA ALA A 123 8.32 -12.38 -8.65
C ALA A 123 8.25 -13.51 -9.68
N TRP A 124 7.11 -14.16 -9.82
CA TRP A 124 6.90 -15.20 -10.83
C TRP A 124 6.89 -14.64 -12.25
N LYS A 125 6.17 -13.54 -12.50
CA LYS A 125 6.14 -12.86 -13.82
C LYS A 125 7.53 -12.40 -14.28
N LEU A 126 8.37 -11.93 -13.35
CA LEU A 126 9.72 -11.46 -13.66
C LEU A 126 10.73 -12.58 -13.99
N LYS A 127 10.37 -13.85 -13.77
CA LYS A 127 11.20 -15.01 -14.11
C LYS A 127 10.89 -15.62 -15.48
N GLN A 128 9.85 -15.15 -16.13
CA GLN A 128 9.47 -15.57 -17.48
C GLN A 128 10.14 -14.70 -18.53
#